data_702d6b6d4932441a4e6be732058bf724
#
_entry.id   702d6b6d4932441a4e6be732058bf724
#
_cell.length_a   1.000
_cell.length_b   1.000
_cell.length_c   1.000
_cell.angle_alpha   90.00
_cell.angle_beta   90.00
_cell.angle_gamma   90.00
#
_symmetry.space_group_name_H-M   'P 1'
#
loop_
_entity.id
_entity.type
_entity.pdbx_description
1 polymer ?
#
loop_
_entity_poly.entity_id
_entity_poly.type
_entity_poly.pdbx_seq_one_letter_code
_entity_poly.pdbx_strand_id
1 'polypeptide(L)'
;MSLDRRQLLGRLLAGAVAGRTLLGPQAHAQAQPLRDPPDEEIAWVCPMHPSYTATAAGTCPICGMELIQTKPYDTRDFRVLFRTEPAAVRPGEKVRLLFTFLRPGTGEVVTDFEVVHTKQFHLFVVSQDMEFFEHIHPTMRPDGTWTIETAVPKPGYYQVMCDFMPKGGSGQFLTAPLVTANYSGDLAGDSAHLTPDKTPRKSVADITATVSFDPPQPTSCQYVHLNFYLTDTATGRPITDLQTYLGQFSHMLLMSEDLECYVHSHPLNLVVEQEDPGGVPEYIIPPDADLSKIRGGPRVTFDALLPKAGVFRAWAQFQRNDQVRTIPFTFNVVQGAAEPQLS
;
A
#
# COMPACT_ATOMS: atom_id res chain seq x y z
N MET A 1 5.06 -37.56 49.54
CA MET A 1 5.58 -36.65 50.56
C MET A 1 5.59 -35.25 49.95
N SER A 2 4.58 -34.47 50.29
CA SER A 2 4.40 -33.09 49.81
C SER A 2 5.13 -32.15 50.78
N LEU A 3 6.05 -31.35 50.25
CA LEU A 3 6.74 -30.33 51.02
C LEU A 3 5.89 -29.05 51.03
N ASP A 4 5.58 -28.62 52.25
CA ASP A 4 4.75 -27.47 52.59
C ASP A 4 5.45 -26.14 52.27
N ARG A 5 4.71 -25.23 51.64
CA ARG A 5 5.15 -23.90 51.22
C ARG A 5 5.51 -22.92 52.33
N ARG A 6 5.43 -23.33 53.61
CA ARG A 6 5.65 -22.47 54.79
C ARG A 6 7.06 -22.48 55.35
N GLN A 7 8.00 -23.29 54.83
CA GLN A 7 9.35 -23.39 55.37
C GLN A 7 10.43 -22.61 54.59
N LEU A 8 10.06 -21.79 53.60
CA LEU A 8 11.03 -21.06 52.79
C LEU A 8 11.18 -19.57 53.18
N LEU A 9 10.58 -19.11 54.29
CA LEU A 9 10.57 -17.68 54.70
C LEU A 9 11.35 -17.40 55.97
N GLY A 10 12.29 -18.20 56.33
CA GLY A 10 12.96 -18.07 57.63
C GLY A 10 14.48 -18.16 57.63
N ARG A 11 15.22 -17.63 56.69
CA ARG A 11 16.70 -17.43 56.83
C ARG A 11 17.22 -16.41 55.81
N LEU A 12 17.03 -15.11 56.09
CA LEU A 12 17.82 -14.02 55.50
C LEU A 12 17.81 -12.82 56.45
N LEU A 13 18.58 -12.91 57.52
CA LEU A 13 18.98 -11.77 58.34
C LEU A 13 20.39 -12.07 58.87
N ALA A 14 21.33 -11.30 58.42
CA ALA A 14 22.63 -10.96 59.00
C ALA A 14 23.76 -11.06 57.93
N GLY A 15 24.17 -9.92 57.46
CA GLY A 15 25.34 -9.75 56.58
C GLY A 15 25.46 -8.32 56.09
N ALA A 16 25.57 -7.37 57.02
CA ALA A 16 25.92 -5.99 56.65
C ALA A 16 27.40 -5.95 56.30
N VAL A 17 27.72 -5.91 55.00
CA VAL A 17 29.02 -5.51 54.49
C VAL A 17 28.86 -4.14 53.84
N ALA A 18 29.48 -3.13 54.45
CA ALA A 18 29.58 -1.79 53.92
C ALA A 18 30.48 -1.80 52.67
N GLY A 19 29.85 -1.93 51.51
CA GLY A 19 30.48 -1.67 50.22
C GLY A 19 30.19 -0.23 49.79
N ARG A 20 31.19 0.63 49.87
CA ARG A 20 31.19 1.96 49.22
C ARG A 20 31.15 1.74 47.71
N THR A 21 29.96 1.77 47.11
CA THR A 21 29.83 1.90 45.67
C THR A 21 30.22 3.33 45.28
N LEU A 22 31.38 3.49 44.69
CA LEU A 22 31.75 4.68 43.93
C LEU A 22 30.80 4.72 42.71
N LEU A 23 29.75 5.50 42.85
CA LEU A 23 28.95 5.94 41.68
C LEU A 23 29.85 6.88 40.86
N GLY A 24 30.56 6.29 39.90
CA GLY A 24 31.14 7.06 38.80
C GLY A 24 30.04 7.81 38.04
N PRO A 25 30.31 8.95 37.47
CA PRO A 25 29.33 9.66 36.66
C PRO A 25 28.91 8.73 35.51
N GLN A 26 27.63 8.35 35.50
CA GLN A 26 27.03 7.72 34.32
C GLN A 26 27.16 8.74 33.20
N ALA A 27 28.12 8.49 32.31
CA ALA A 27 28.14 9.17 31.03
C ALA A 27 26.82 8.80 30.34
N HIS A 28 25.87 9.73 30.37
CA HIS A 28 24.74 9.68 29.46
C HIS A 28 25.37 9.72 28.06
N ALA A 29 25.40 8.59 27.39
CA ALA A 29 25.67 8.57 25.96
C ALA A 29 24.60 9.47 25.33
N GLN A 30 24.96 10.71 25.08
CA GLN A 30 24.16 11.58 24.22
C GLN A 30 24.10 10.85 22.90
N ALA A 31 22.90 10.36 22.54
CA ALA A 31 22.67 9.88 21.20
C ALA A 31 23.15 11.01 20.26
N GLN A 32 24.24 10.76 19.57
CA GLN A 32 24.69 11.69 18.54
C GLN A 32 23.54 11.77 17.55
N PRO A 33 23.12 12.98 17.15
CA PRO A 33 22.18 13.11 16.06
C PRO A 33 22.77 12.29 14.90
N LEU A 34 21.96 11.39 14.35
CA LEU A 34 22.31 10.65 13.15
C LEU A 34 22.78 11.72 12.15
N ARG A 35 24.06 11.70 11.81
CA ARG A 35 24.56 12.58 10.77
C ARG A 35 23.74 12.32 9.54
N ASP A 36 23.21 13.36 8.93
CA ASP A 36 22.68 13.25 7.58
C ASP A 36 23.75 12.51 6.75
N PRO A 37 23.34 11.51 5.95
CA PRO A 37 24.26 10.88 5.02
C PRO A 37 24.94 12.02 4.24
N PRO A 38 26.25 11.90 3.94
CA PRO A 38 26.94 12.92 3.16
C PRO A 38 26.11 13.24 1.92
N ASP A 39 26.25 14.44 1.36
CA ASP A 39 25.54 14.92 0.15
C ASP A 39 25.79 13.97 -1.03
N GLU A 40 25.23 12.77 -0.93
CA GLU A 40 25.39 11.69 -1.88
C GLU A 40 24.39 11.89 -3.01
N GLU A 41 24.90 11.61 -4.16
CA GLU A 41 24.35 11.66 -5.49
C GLU A 41 22.82 11.64 -5.50
N ILE A 42 22.25 12.77 -5.92
CA ILE A 42 20.85 12.86 -6.22
C ILE A 42 20.56 11.86 -7.34
N ALA A 43 19.76 10.87 -7.05
CA ALA A 43 19.26 9.95 -8.06
C ALA A 43 17.87 10.39 -8.55
N TRP A 44 17.53 9.95 -9.71
CA TRP A 44 16.21 10.09 -10.30
C TRP A 44 15.52 8.74 -10.21
N VAL A 45 14.38 8.68 -9.53
CA VAL A 45 13.66 7.43 -9.21
C VAL A 45 12.26 7.49 -9.83
N CYS A 46 11.79 6.34 -10.29
CA CYS A 46 10.37 6.22 -10.64
C CYS A 46 9.52 6.14 -9.37
N PRO A 47 8.50 7.00 -9.20
CA PRO A 47 7.63 6.93 -8.02
C PRO A 47 6.92 5.58 -7.85
N MET A 48 6.66 4.89 -8.96
CA MET A 48 5.97 3.61 -8.98
C MET A 48 6.92 2.41 -8.98
N HIS A 49 8.12 2.57 -9.53
CA HIS A 49 9.14 1.52 -9.59
C HIS A 49 10.40 1.99 -8.85
N PRO A 50 10.43 1.96 -7.51
CA PRO A 50 11.54 2.49 -6.71
C PRO A 50 12.88 1.82 -7.00
N SER A 51 12.86 0.61 -7.55
CA SER A 51 14.07 -0.10 -8.01
C SER A 51 14.68 0.47 -9.29
N TYR A 52 13.91 1.25 -10.06
CA TYR A 52 14.43 1.92 -11.24
C TYR A 52 15.01 3.29 -10.88
N THR A 53 16.30 3.44 -11.02
CA THR A 53 17.05 4.67 -10.76
C THR A 53 17.82 5.10 -12.00
N ALA A 54 17.95 6.41 -12.18
CA ALA A 54 18.76 7.02 -13.25
C ALA A 54 19.61 8.16 -12.68
N THR A 55 20.65 8.55 -13.40
CA THR A 55 21.55 9.64 -13.03
C THR A 55 21.08 11.01 -13.53
N ALA A 56 20.00 11.06 -14.30
CA ALA A 56 19.43 12.27 -14.89
C ALA A 56 17.91 12.19 -14.95
N ALA A 57 17.26 13.35 -15.12
CA ALA A 57 15.85 13.44 -15.40
C ALA A 57 15.47 12.64 -16.66
N GLY A 58 14.28 12.05 -16.65
CA GLY A 58 13.78 11.24 -17.76
C GLY A 58 12.48 10.56 -17.40
N THR A 59 12.11 9.54 -18.17
CA THR A 59 10.92 8.73 -17.94
C THR A 59 11.30 7.29 -17.58
N CYS A 60 10.50 6.67 -16.74
CA CYS A 60 10.66 5.27 -16.40
C CYS A 60 10.33 4.39 -17.61
N PRO A 61 11.24 3.50 -18.06
CA PRO A 61 10.96 2.63 -19.20
C PRO A 61 9.92 1.54 -18.91
N ILE A 62 9.61 1.30 -17.62
CA ILE A 62 8.63 0.30 -17.22
C ILE A 62 7.21 0.86 -17.32
N CYS A 63 6.97 2.13 -16.91
CA CYS A 63 5.62 2.68 -16.80
C CYS A 63 5.45 4.07 -17.44
N GLY A 64 6.48 4.64 -18.06
CA GLY A 64 6.42 5.93 -18.73
C GLY A 64 6.30 7.16 -17.81
N MET A 65 6.25 6.99 -16.49
CA MET A 65 6.18 8.13 -15.56
C MET A 65 7.48 8.92 -15.53
N GLU A 66 7.36 10.24 -15.34
CA GLU A 66 8.52 11.08 -15.08
C GLU A 66 9.25 10.62 -13.82
N LEU A 67 10.56 10.57 -13.93
CA LEU A 67 11.42 10.31 -12.78
C LEU A 67 11.50 11.56 -11.93
N ILE A 68 11.49 11.37 -10.62
CA ILE A 68 11.62 12.44 -9.65
C ILE A 68 12.96 12.36 -8.94
N GLN A 69 13.45 13.51 -8.54
CA GLN A 69 14.71 13.64 -7.84
C GLN A 69 14.56 13.18 -6.38
N THR A 70 15.38 12.25 -5.93
CA THR A 70 15.36 11.73 -4.56
C THR A 70 16.74 11.33 -4.09
N LYS A 71 16.88 11.14 -2.79
CA LYS A 71 18.02 10.46 -2.17
C LYS A 71 17.68 8.97 -2.07
N PRO A 72 18.16 8.10 -2.95
CA PRO A 72 17.68 6.72 -3.09
C PRO A 72 17.94 5.84 -1.86
N TYR A 73 18.80 6.29 -0.95
CA TYR A 73 19.20 5.53 0.23
C TYR A 73 18.59 6.05 1.54
N ASP A 74 17.66 7.01 1.50
CA ASP A 74 16.94 7.41 2.70
C ASP A 74 15.80 6.40 2.97
N THR A 75 16.15 5.32 3.66
CA THR A 75 15.22 4.25 4.05
C THR A 75 14.59 4.49 5.42
N ARG A 76 14.76 5.69 5.99
CA ARG A 76 14.20 6.00 7.30
C ARG A 76 12.68 6.08 7.22
N ASP A 77 12.03 5.42 8.17
CA ASP A 77 10.57 5.39 8.24
C ASP A 77 10.00 6.74 8.68
N PHE A 78 9.08 7.26 7.90
CA PHE A 78 8.20 8.34 8.31
C PHE A 78 7.20 7.82 9.35
N ARG A 79 6.65 8.71 10.15
CA ARG A 79 5.61 8.35 11.11
C ARG A 79 4.30 9.01 10.73
N VAL A 80 3.20 8.29 10.89
CA VAL A 80 1.86 8.85 10.77
C VAL A 80 1.23 9.03 12.15
N LEU A 81 0.74 10.25 12.40
CA LEU A 81 -0.17 10.52 13.50
C LEU A 81 -1.59 10.44 12.93
N PHE A 82 -2.29 9.38 13.29
CA PHE A 82 -3.67 9.13 12.85
C PHE A 82 -4.65 9.41 13.97
N ARG A 83 -5.72 10.15 13.67
CA ARG A 83 -6.81 10.46 14.60
C ARG A 83 -8.14 10.44 13.87
N THR A 84 -9.21 10.32 14.63
CA THR A 84 -10.59 10.37 14.12
C THR A 84 -11.42 11.41 14.87
N GLU A 85 -12.35 12.03 14.17
CA GLU A 85 -13.35 12.93 14.73
C GLU A 85 -14.76 12.48 14.25
N PRO A 86 -15.61 11.98 15.17
CA PRO A 86 -15.39 11.77 16.61
C PRO A 86 -14.33 10.69 16.88
N ALA A 87 -13.70 10.72 18.08
CA ALA A 87 -12.72 9.71 18.49
C ALA A 87 -13.35 8.31 18.60
N ALA A 88 -14.61 8.21 18.97
CA ALA A 88 -15.38 6.97 18.98
C ALA A 88 -16.08 6.77 17.63
N VAL A 89 -15.44 6.03 16.74
CA VAL A 89 -15.97 5.71 15.41
C VAL A 89 -17.14 4.73 15.53
N ARG A 90 -18.32 5.10 15.05
CA ARG A 90 -19.48 4.23 15.04
C ARG A 90 -19.81 3.76 13.63
N PRO A 91 -20.12 2.48 13.44
CA PRO A 91 -20.49 1.95 12.14
C PRO A 91 -21.70 2.71 11.53
N GLY A 92 -21.61 3.02 10.24
CA GLY A 92 -22.64 3.75 9.49
C GLY A 92 -22.67 5.25 9.74
N GLU A 93 -21.95 5.77 10.73
CA GLU A 93 -21.86 7.20 10.99
C GLU A 93 -20.64 7.80 10.27
N LYS A 94 -20.78 9.07 9.85
CA LYS A 94 -19.66 9.81 9.27
C LYS A 94 -18.56 10.02 10.30
N VAL A 95 -17.34 9.77 9.89
CA VAL A 95 -16.13 10.03 10.66
C VAL A 95 -15.15 10.81 9.80
N ARG A 96 -14.50 11.80 10.39
CA ARG A 96 -13.38 12.49 9.76
C ARG A 96 -12.09 11.82 10.20
N LEU A 97 -11.30 11.39 9.21
CA LEU A 97 -9.97 10.86 9.40
C LEU A 97 -8.97 12.00 9.27
N LEU A 98 -7.99 12.06 10.17
CA LEU A 98 -6.95 13.08 10.21
C LEU A 98 -5.58 12.41 10.26
N PHE A 99 -4.69 12.86 9.39
CA PHE A 99 -3.33 12.32 9.26
C PHE A 99 -2.31 13.45 9.31
N THR A 100 -1.24 13.25 10.04
CA THR A 100 -0.07 14.14 10.02
C THR A 100 1.17 13.28 9.87
N PHE A 101 1.96 13.54 8.84
CA PHE A 101 3.18 12.79 8.56
C PHE A 101 4.37 13.53 9.15
N LEU A 102 5.25 12.80 9.82
CA LEU A 102 6.42 13.36 10.50
C LEU A 102 7.70 12.83 9.88
N ARG A 103 8.65 13.72 9.62
CA ARG A 103 9.98 13.38 9.11
C ARG A 103 10.74 12.51 10.12
N PRO A 104 11.48 11.50 9.64
CA PRO A 104 12.36 10.71 10.49
C PRO A 104 13.48 11.61 11.06
N GLY A 105 13.86 11.35 12.30
CA GLY A 105 14.94 12.06 12.98
C GLY A 105 14.56 13.43 13.55
N THR A 106 13.89 14.30 12.80
CA THR A 106 13.50 15.67 13.26
C THR A 106 12.13 15.69 13.91
N GLY A 107 11.19 14.87 13.47
CA GLY A 107 9.79 14.92 13.89
C GLY A 107 9.01 16.10 13.32
N GLU A 108 9.58 16.82 12.35
CA GLU A 108 8.89 17.92 11.68
C GLU A 108 7.73 17.42 10.83
N VAL A 109 6.67 18.24 10.74
CA VAL A 109 5.52 17.94 9.89
C VAL A 109 5.92 18.04 8.42
N VAL A 110 5.59 17.01 7.65
CA VAL A 110 5.76 17.01 6.20
C VAL A 110 4.63 17.82 5.57
N THR A 111 4.96 18.85 4.81
CA THR A 111 3.99 19.70 4.12
C THR A 111 4.18 19.74 2.60
N ASP A 112 5.25 19.12 2.10
CA ASP A 112 5.59 19.12 0.68
C ASP A 112 5.66 17.67 0.17
N PHE A 113 4.83 17.37 -0.83
CA PHE A 113 4.62 16.03 -1.36
C PHE A 113 4.67 16.04 -2.88
N GLU A 114 5.19 14.98 -3.47
CA GLU A 114 5.08 14.75 -4.90
C GLU A 114 3.65 14.36 -5.28
N VAL A 115 3.28 14.69 -6.51
CA VAL A 115 2.00 14.26 -7.08
C VAL A 115 2.24 12.95 -7.82
N VAL A 116 1.65 11.88 -7.33
CA VAL A 116 1.67 10.56 -7.96
C VAL A 116 0.25 10.23 -8.40
N HIS A 117 0.06 9.88 -9.67
CA HIS A 117 -1.27 9.59 -10.22
C HIS A 117 -2.33 10.64 -9.85
N THR A 118 -2.00 11.91 -10.12
CA THR A 118 -2.86 13.10 -9.91
C THR A 118 -3.16 13.43 -8.45
N LYS A 119 -2.64 12.69 -7.49
CA LYS A 119 -2.85 12.90 -6.06
C LYS A 119 -1.53 12.90 -5.29
N GLN A 120 -1.48 13.65 -4.20
CA GLN A 120 -0.35 13.67 -3.28
C GLN A 120 -0.47 12.62 -2.18
N PHE A 121 -1.69 12.10 -1.96
CA PHE A 121 -1.98 11.10 -0.93
C PHE A 121 -3.12 10.18 -1.39
N HIS A 122 -2.83 8.88 -1.48
CA HIS A 122 -3.79 7.81 -1.70
C HIS A 122 -4.07 7.12 -0.37
N LEU A 123 -5.32 7.02 -0.01
CA LEU A 123 -5.76 6.40 1.23
C LEU A 123 -6.63 5.19 0.92
N PHE A 124 -6.23 4.03 1.44
CA PHE A 124 -7.06 2.84 1.40
C PHE A 124 -7.58 2.52 2.79
N VAL A 125 -8.83 2.07 2.86
CA VAL A 125 -9.45 1.56 4.09
C VAL A 125 -10.00 0.18 3.79
N VAL A 126 -9.49 -0.83 4.50
CA VAL A 126 -9.88 -2.23 4.30
C VAL A 126 -10.34 -2.82 5.62
N SER A 127 -11.51 -3.45 5.65
CA SER A 127 -11.96 -4.19 6.84
C SER A 127 -11.15 -5.47 7.05
N GLN A 128 -11.06 -5.91 8.30
CA GLN A 128 -10.31 -7.12 8.67
C GLN A 128 -10.73 -8.37 7.89
N ASP A 129 -12.02 -8.51 7.60
CA ASP A 129 -12.54 -9.60 6.76
C ASP A 129 -12.40 -9.36 5.25
N MET A 130 -11.78 -8.22 4.87
CA MET A 130 -11.53 -7.83 3.49
C MET A 130 -12.80 -7.71 2.61
N GLU A 131 -13.97 -7.52 3.20
CA GLU A 131 -15.22 -7.30 2.46
C GLU A 131 -15.47 -5.81 2.15
N PHE A 132 -14.99 -4.93 3.03
CA PHE A 132 -15.05 -3.48 2.79
C PHE A 132 -13.70 -2.99 2.25
N PHE A 133 -13.78 -2.19 1.20
CA PHE A 133 -12.64 -1.54 0.56
C PHE A 133 -13.04 -0.14 0.11
N GLU A 134 -12.25 0.85 0.47
CA GLU A 134 -12.30 2.20 -0.08
C GLU A 134 -10.91 2.62 -0.57
N HIS A 135 -10.87 3.35 -1.69
CA HIS A 135 -9.71 4.08 -2.19
C HIS A 135 -10.13 5.53 -2.34
N ILE A 136 -9.67 6.38 -1.44
CA ILE A 136 -10.08 7.79 -1.28
C ILE A 136 -8.86 8.70 -1.14
N HIS A 137 -9.06 10.01 -1.33
CA HIS A 137 -7.96 10.96 -1.42
C HIS A 137 -8.18 12.12 -0.46
N PRO A 138 -7.49 12.13 0.70
CA PRO A 138 -7.54 13.25 1.64
C PRO A 138 -7.03 14.54 1.03
N THR A 139 -7.42 15.66 1.62
CA THR A 139 -6.94 17.00 1.30
C THR A 139 -6.13 17.56 2.46
N MET A 140 -5.03 18.24 2.14
CA MET A 140 -4.16 18.85 3.14
C MET A 140 -4.67 20.21 3.58
N ARG A 141 -4.66 20.45 4.88
CA ARG A 141 -4.88 21.75 5.50
C ARG A 141 -3.59 22.58 5.55
N PRO A 142 -3.66 23.90 5.78
CA PRO A 142 -2.47 24.74 5.87
C PRO A 142 -1.48 24.34 6.99
N ASP A 143 -1.94 23.63 8.02
CA ASP A 143 -1.11 23.12 9.12
C ASP A 143 -0.40 21.79 8.80
N GLY A 144 -0.54 21.27 7.56
CA GLY A 144 0.02 19.99 7.15
C GLY A 144 -0.82 18.77 7.54
N THR A 145 -1.99 18.97 8.17
CA THR A 145 -2.91 17.89 8.50
C THR A 145 -3.75 17.52 7.29
N TRP A 146 -3.72 16.26 6.89
CA TRP A 146 -4.60 15.71 5.86
C TRP A 146 -5.93 15.28 6.45
N THR A 147 -7.03 15.48 5.72
CA THR A 147 -8.36 15.20 6.23
C THR A 147 -9.30 14.69 5.14
N ILE A 148 -10.15 13.73 5.50
CA ILE A 148 -11.23 13.21 4.66
C ILE A 148 -12.36 12.70 5.54
N GLU A 149 -13.59 12.76 5.02
CA GLU A 149 -14.75 12.12 5.65
C GLU A 149 -15.07 10.79 4.98
N THR A 150 -15.33 9.77 5.78
CA THR A 150 -15.80 8.46 5.34
C THR A 150 -16.79 7.87 6.34
N ALA A 151 -17.26 6.64 6.08
CA ALA A 151 -18.07 5.87 7.01
C ALA A 151 -17.77 4.39 6.85
N VAL A 152 -17.48 3.71 7.94
CA VAL A 152 -17.26 2.25 7.93
C VAL A 152 -18.58 1.53 8.21
N PRO A 153 -18.92 0.45 7.43
CA PRO A 153 -20.29 -0.09 7.44
C PRO A 153 -20.62 -0.96 8.65
N LYS A 154 -19.66 -1.60 9.29
CA LYS A 154 -19.88 -2.59 10.36
C LYS A 154 -18.91 -2.43 11.52
N PRO A 155 -19.22 -2.97 12.71
CA PRO A 155 -18.25 -3.04 13.80
C PRO A 155 -17.03 -3.86 13.40
N GLY A 156 -15.85 -3.45 13.80
CA GLY A 156 -14.64 -4.22 13.51
C GLY A 156 -13.36 -3.41 13.55
N TYR A 157 -12.32 -4.10 13.14
CA TYR A 157 -11.02 -3.55 12.82
C TYR A 157 -10.95 -3.22 11.33
N TYR A 158 -10.37 -2.07 11.02
CA TYR A 158 -10.07 -1.63 9.66
C TYR A 158 -8.60 -1.24 9.59
N GLN A 159 -7.92 -1.69 8.57
CA GLN A 159 -6.58 -1.23 8.25
C GLN A 159 -6.68 0.00 7.36
N VAL A 160 -6.09 1.07 7.84
CA VAL A 160 -5.95 2.32 7.09
C VAL A 160 -4.55 2.37 6.53
N MET A 161 -4.41 2.54 5.22
CA MET A 161 -3.13 2.50 4.51
C MET A 161 -2.89 3.82 3.78
N CYS A 162 -1.78 4.45 4.10
CA CYS A 162 -1.38 5.77 3.63
C CYS A 162 -0.25 5.59 2.60
N ASP A 163 -0.54 5.86 1.33
CA ASP A 163 0.43 5.83 0.25
C ASP A 163 0.70 7.25 -0.24
N PHE A 164 1.93 7.71 -0.09
CA PHE A 164 2.35 9.07 -0.42
C PHE A 164 3.85 9.13 -0.69
N MET A 165 4.28 10.21 -1.32
CA MET A 165 5.69 10.48 -1.56
C MET A 165 6.06 11.86 -1.05
N PRO A 166 6.86 11.97 0.01
CA PRO A 166 7.36 13.26 0.46
C PRO A 166 8.39 13.79 -0.53
N LYS A 167 8.35 15.09 -0.81
CA LYS A 167 9.28 15.68 -1.76
C LYS A 167 10.74 15.50 -1.32
N GLY A 168 11.55 15.02 -2.27
CA GLY A 168 12.96 14.67 -2.02
C GLY A 168 13.16 13.43 -1.16
N GLY A 169 12.11 12.63 -0.92
CA GLY A 169 12.17 11.34 -0.24
C GLY A 169 11.77 10.18 -1.15
N SER A 170 11.67 9.00 -0.62
CA SER A 170 11.14 7.80 -1.29
C SER A 170 9.63 7.66 -1.04
N GLY A 171 8.97 6.87 -1.88
CA GLY A 171 7.58 6.47 -1.67
C GLY A 171 7.39 5.84 -0.28
N GLN A 172 6.35 6.24 0.41
CA GLN A 172 6.00 5.78 1.75
C GLN A 172 4.66 5.08 1.73
N PHE A 173 4.60 3.93 2.37
CA PHE A 173 3.36 3.22 2.57
C PHE A 173 3.22 2.87 4.05
N LEU A 174 2.42 3.66 4.78
CA LEU A 174 2.25 3.53 6.22
C LEU A 174 0.86 3.01 6.56
N THR A 175 0.77 2.24 7.63
CA THR A 175 -0.50 1.69 8.11
C THR A 175 -0.87 2.23 9.47
N ALA A 176 -2.17 2.34 9.73
CA ALA A 176 -2.72 2.68 11.03
C ALA A 176 -4.01 1.89 11.30
N PRO A 177 -4.26 1.49 12.56
CA PRO A 177 -5.49 0.80 12.92
C PRO A 177 -6.66 1.79 13.09
N LEU A 178 -7.83 1.45 12.56
CA LEU A 178 -9.10 2.08 12.89
C LEU A 178 -10.01 1.01 13.49
N VAL A 179 -10.36 1.18 14.76
CA VAL A 179 -11.23 0.25 15.47
C VAL A 179 -12.51 0.98 15.83
N THR A 180 -13.66 0.38 15.54
CA THR A 180 -14.96 0.97 15.86
C THR A 180 -15.25 0.90 17.35
N ALA A 181 -16.02 1.86 17.85
CA ALA A 181 -16.45 1.89 19.25
C ALA A 181 -17.24 0.61 19.60
N ASN A 182 -16.97 0.10 20.80
CA ASN A 182 -17.59 -1.11 21.34
C ASN A 182 -17.32 -2.40 20.54
N TYR A 183 -16.30 -2.40 19.66
CA TYR A 183 -15.85 -3.64 19.07
C TYR A 183 -15.16 -4.48 20.15
N SER A 184 -15.70 -5.66 20.40
CA SER A 184 -15.20 -6.65 21.36
C SER A 184 -14.91 -7.99 20.67
N GLY A 185 -14.75 -7.97 19.35
CA GLY A 185 -14.49 -9.14 18.56
C GLY A 185 -13.10 -9.73 18.79
N ASP A 186 -12.93 -10.94 18.34
CA ASP A 186 -11.64 -11.63 18.30
C ASP A 186 -10.89 -11.23 17.02
N LEU A 187 -9.77 -10.52 17.19
CA LEU A 187 -8.94 -10.10 16.05
C LEU A 187 -8.45 -11.30 15.21
N ALA A 188 -8.29 -12.47 15.82
CA ALA A 188 -7.92 -13.68 15.09
C ALA A 188 -9.14 -14.36 14.46
N GLY A 189 -10.26 -14.46 15.19
CA GLY A 189 -11.47 -15.11 14.72
C GLY A 189 -12.26 -14.31 13.67
N ASP A 190 -12.12 -12.98 13.69
CA ASP A 190 -12.77 -12.08 12.72
C ASP A 190 -11.88 -11.80 11.49
N SER A 191 -10.71 -12.44 11.37
CA SER A 191 -9.81 -12.32 10.22
C SER A 191 -10.46 -12.87 8.95
N ALA A 192 -9.98 -12.40 7.80
CA ALA A 192 -10.43 -12.92 6.52
C ALA A 192 -10.12 -14.42 6.40
N HIS A 193 -11.08 -15.17 5.87
CA HIS A 193 -10.92 -16.55 5.46
C HIS A 193 -11.23 -16.63 3.96
N LEU A 194 -10.26 -16.18 3.17
CA LEU A 194 -10.44 -16.07 1.73
C LEU A 194 -10.37 -17.43 1.05
N THR A 195 -11.24 -17.61 0.09
CA THR A 195 -11.16 -18.75 -0.82
C THR A 195 -10.83 -18.24 -2.21
N PRO A 196 -9.78 -18.76 -2.87
CA PRO A 196 -9.49 -18.41 -4.26
C PRO A 196 -10.69 -18.58 -5.16
N ASP A 197 -10.86 -17.67 -6.08
CA ASP A 197 -11.98 -17.66 -7.01
C ASP A 197 -11.96 -18.92 -7.90
N LYS A 198 -13.11 -19.57 -8.03
CA LYS A 198 -13.26 -20.76 -8.89
C LYS A 198 -13.22 -20.41 -10.37
N THR A 199 -13.55 -19.18 -10.71
CA THR A 199 -13.54 -18.67 -12.08
C THR A 199 -12.79 -17.35 -12.15
N PRO A 200 -11.99 -17.11 -13.19
CA PRO A 200 -11.27 -15.87 -13.37
C PRO A 200 -12.15 -14.71 -13.85
N ARG A 201 -13.47 -14.87 -13.85
CA ARG A 201 -14.43 -13.93 -14.43
C ARG A 201 -15.41 -13.41 -13.38
N LYS A 202 -15.52 -12.09 -13.28
CA LYS A 202 -16.47 -11.40 -12.39
C LYS A 202 -17.13 -10.22 -13.08
N SER A 203 -18.36 -9.91 -12.66
CA SER A 203 -19.12 -8.78 -13.18
C SER A 203 -19.50 -7.84 -12.04
N VAL A 204 -19.32 -6.54 -12.26
CA VAL A 204 -19.81 -5.48 -11.40
C VAL A 204 -20.45 -4.42 -12.29
N ALA A 205 -21.73 -4.20 -12.11
CA ALA A 205 -22.54 -3.29 -12.93
C ALA A 205 -22.35 -3.54 -14.43
N ASP A 206 -21.82 -2.58 -15.16
CA ASP A 206 -21.65 -2.61 -16.62
C ASP A 206 -20.32 -3.23 -17.09
N ILE A 207 -19.44 -3.64 -16.18
CA ILE A 207 -18.14 -4.23 -16.52
C ILE A 207 -18.08 -5.69 -16.07
N THR A 208 -17.73 -6.57 -17.01
CA THR A 208 -17.31 -7.95 -16.75
C THR A 208 -15.81 -8.04 -17.02
N ALA A 209 -15.04 -8.36 -16.01
CA ALA A 209 -13.60 -8.56 -16.10
C ALA A 209 -13.23 -10.04 -16.03
N THR A 210 -12.32 -10.46 -16.90
CA THR A 210 -11.66 -11.77 -16.84
C THR A 210 -10.20 -11.54 -16.60
N VAL A 211 -9.64 -12.14 -15.53
CA VAL A 211 -8.21 -12.02 -15.19
C VAL A 211 -7.47 -13.30 -15.60
N SER A 212 -6.25 -13.13 -16.10
CA SER A 212 -5.28 -14.20 -16.29
C SER A 212 -3.92 -13.75 -15.75
N PHE A 213 -3.07 -14.71 -15.42
CA PHE A 213 -1.76 -14.45 -14.85
C PHE A 213 -0.67 -14.89 -15.82
N ASP A 214 0.45 -14.15 -15.83
CA ASP A 214 1.65 -14.52 -16.54
C ASP A 214 2.87 -14.26 -15.63
N PRO A 215 3.55 -15.33 -15.15
CA PRO A 215 3.26 -16.74 -15.38
C PRO A 215 1.89 -17.18 -14.83
N PRO A 216 1.28 -18.26 -15.38
CA PRO A 216 -0.08 -18.71 -15.02
C PRO A 216 -0.27 -19.02 -13.53
N GLN A 217 0.79 -19.36 -12.83
CA GLN A 217 0.82 -19.56 -11.39
C GLN A 217 1.62 -18.44 -10.73
N PRO A 218 0.96 -17.46 -10.07
CA PRO A 218 1.63 -16.45 -9.28
C PRO A 218 2.53 -17.08 -8.22
N THR A 219 3.76 -16.57 -8.12
CA THR A 219 4.81 -17.12 -7.26
C THR A 219 5.40 -15.98 -6.43
N SER A 220 5.65 -16.22 -5.14
CA SER A 220 6.23 -15.20 -4.26
C SER A 220 7.63 -14.81 -4.69
N CYS A 221 7.99 -13.52 -4.49
CA CYS A 221 9.25 -12.92 -4.87
C CYS A 221 9.56 -12.99 -6.38
N GLN A 222 8.54 -13.14 -7.22
CA GLN A 222 8.64 -13.07 -8.67
C GLN A 222 7.59 -12.10 -9.23
N TYR A 223 7.95 -11.39 -10.29
CA TYR A 223 6.98 -10.56 -10.99
C TYR A 223 5.91 -11.43 -11.64
N VAL A 224 4.68 -10.97 -11.54
CA VAL A 224 3.53 -11.57 -12.20
C VAL A 224 2.73 -10.47 -12.89
N HIS A 225 2.34 -10.72 -14.14
CA HIS A 225 1.39 -9.86 -14.83
C HIS A 225 -0.03 -10.33 -14.55
N LEU A 226 -0.89 -9.40 -14.13
CA LEU A 226 -2.32 -9.61 -14.01
C LEU A 226 -2.97 -8.98 -15.24
N ASN A 227 -3.38 -9.83 -16.19
CA ASN A 227 -3.96 -9.43 -17.46
C ASN A 227 -5.48 -9.45 -17.38
N PHE A 228 -6.11 -8.27 -17.35
CA PHE A 228 -7.56 -8.13 -17.38
C PHE A 228 -8.05 -7.98 -18.80
N TYR A 229 -9.12 -8.68 -19.13
CA TYR A 229 -9.90 -8.49 -20.35
C TYR A 229 -11.31 -8.05 -19.98
N LEU A 230 -11.73 -6.88 -20.46
CA LEU A 230 -12.97 -6.22 -20.06
C LEU A 230 -14.02 -6.32 -21.15
N THR A 231 -15.22 -6.74 -20.77
CA THR A 231 -16.39 -6.79 -21.65
C THR A 231 -17.57 -6.08 -21.00
N ASP A 232 -18.41 -5.50 -21.80
CA ASP A 232 -19.69 -4.95 -21.38
C ASP A 232 -20.60 -6.09 -20.88
N THR A 233 -21.13 -5.95 -19.67
CA THR A 233 -21.88 -7.04 -19.01
C THR A 233 -23.16 -7.41 -19.76
N ALA A 234 -23.84 -6.44 -20.36
CA ALA A 234 -25.11 -6.66 -21.03
C ALA A 234 -24.95 -7.26 -22.45
N THR A 235 -23.93 -6.81 -23.16
CA THR A 235 -23.75 -7.15 -24.59
C THR A 235 -22.67 -8.20 -24.83
N GLY A 236 -21.75 -8.39 -23.88
CA GLY A 236 -20.57 -9.24 -24.04
C GLY A 236 -19.50 -8.67 -24.99
N ARG A 237 -19.69 -7.46 -25.50
CA ARG A 237 -18.73 -6.82 -26.42
C ARG A 237 -17.50 -6.34 -25.64
N PRO A 238 -16.32 -6.33 -26.28
CA PRO A 238 -15.14 -5.72 -25.70
C PRO A 238 -15.37 -4.25 -25.34
N ILE A 239 -14.91 -3.82 -24.17
CA ILE A 239 -14.92 -2.43 -23.74
C ILE A 239 -13.73 -1.71 -24.39
N THR A 240 -14.01 -0.67 -25.16
CA THR A 240 -13.00 0.20 -25.80
C THR A 240 -13.16 1.66 -25.39
N ASP A 241 -14.09 1.92 -24.47
CA ASP A 241 -14.49 3.24 -23.97
C ASP A 241 -14.12 3.45 -22.49
N LEU A 242 -13.18 2.65 -21.98
CA LEU A 242 -12.68 2.81 -20.62
C LEU A 242 -12.06 4.20 -20.45
N GLN A 243 -12.46 4.91 -19.41
CA GLN A 243 -11.94 6.23 -19.07
C GLN A 243 -10.69 6.11 -18.19
N THR A 244 -9.86 7.13 -18.20
CA THR A 244 -8.78 7.21 -17.22
C THR A 244 -9.33 7.53 -15.83
N TYR A 245 -8.80 6.87 -14.82
CA TYR A 245 -9.05 7.10 -13.42
C TYR A 245 -7.73 7.44 -12.72
N LEU A 246 -7.65 8.63 -12.12
CA LEU A 246 -6.42 9.14 -11.49
C LEU A 246 -5.19 9.10 -12.41
N GLY A 247 -5.38 9.48 -13.66
CA GLY A 247 -4.30 9.55 -14.64
C GLY A 247 -3.87 8.21 -15.26
N GLN A 248 -4.52 7.11 -14.91
CA GLN A 248 -4.26 5.76 -15.42
C GLN A 248 -5.57 5.11 -15.89
N PHE A 249 -5.50 4.03 -16.70
CA PHE A 249 -6.71 3.31 -17.09
C PHE A 249 -7.33 2.48 -15.96
N SER A 250 -6.59 2.28 -14.89
CA SER A 250 -7.04 1.51 -13.73
C SER A 250 -6.15 1.75 -12.52
N HIS A 251 -6.61 1.34 -11.34
CA HIS A 251 -5.82 1.23 -10.11
C HIS A 251 -6.12 -0.10 -9.46
N MET A 252 -5.16 -0.67 -8.76
CA MET A 252 -5.35 -1.93 -8.07
C MET A 252 -4.61 -1.95 -6.74
N LEU A 253 -5.31 -2.36 -5.68
CA LEU A 253 -4.68 -2.79 -4.44
C LEU A 253 -4.71 -4.31 -4.38
N LEU A 254 -3.56 -4.92 -4.13
CA LEU A 254 -3.45 -6.32 -3.75
C LEU A 254 -3.10 -6.40 -2.27
N MET A 255 -3.69 -7.36 -1.56
CA MET A 255 -3.45 -7.55 -0.14
C MET A 255 -3.49 -9.03 0.21
N SER A 256 -2.54 -9.49 1.05
CA SER A 256 -2.57 -10.84 1.61
C SER A 256 -3.68 -10.97 2.65
N GLU A 257 -4.23 -12.19 2.80
CA GLU A 257 -5.33 -12.52 3.70
C GLU A 257 -5.09 -12.08 5.15
N ASP A 258 -3.84 -12.10 5.62
CA ASP A 258 -3.44 -11.67 6.96
C ASP A 258 -3.24 -10.16 7.11
N LEU A 259 -3.50 -9.38 6.06
CA LEU A 259 -3.34 -7.93 6.00
C LEU A 259 -1.88 -7.43 6.20
N GLU A 260 -0.89 -8.31 6.12
CA GLU A 260 0.51 -7.92 6.34
C GLU A 260 1.20 -7.41 5.08
N CYS A 261 0.83 -7.96 3.91
CA CYS A 261 1.43 -7.60 2.63
C CYS A 261 0.40 -6.97 1.71
N TYR A 262 0.78 -5.86 1.12
CA TYR A 262 -0.03 -5.14 0.15
C TYR A 262 0.84 -4.61 -0.99
N VAL A 263 0.25 -4.47 -2.14
CA VAL A 263 0.87 -3.87 -3.34
C VAL A 263 -0.16 -2.93 -3.97
N HIS A 264 0.16 -1.64 -4.04
CA HIS A 264 -0.59 -0.68 -4.85
C HIS A 264 0.02 -0.69 -6.25
N SER A 265 -0.73 -1.12 -7.23
CA SER A 265 -0.26 -1.29 -8.60
C SER A 265 -1.12 -0.50 -9.58
N HIS A 266 -0.48 -0.10 -10.67
CA HIS A 266 -1.08 0.62 -11.80
C HIS A 266 -0.84 -0.19 -13.07
N PRO A 267 -1.67 0.01 -14.10
CA PRO A 267 -1.44 -0.65 -15.37
C PRO A 267 -0.06 -0.29 -15.93
N LEU A 268 0.58 -1.22 -16.56
CA LEU A 268 1.69 -0.93 -17.45
C LEU A 268 1.20 0.09 -18.46
N ASN A 269 1.87 1.24 -18.54
CA ASN A 269 1.55 2.24 -19.53
C ASN A 269 1.87 1.66 -20.89
N LEU A 270 0.81 1.45 -21.64
CA LEU A 270 0.87 0.80 -22.91
C LEU A 270 1.00 1.89 -23.99
N VAL A 271 2.02 1.86 -24.81
CA VAL A 271 2.23 2.79 -25.92
C VAL A 271 1.18 2.55 -26.99
N VAL A 272 0.62 3.63 -27.55
CA VAL A 272 -0.19 3.54 -28.76
C VAL A 272 0.71 3.12 -29.93
N GLU A 273 0.48 1.91 -30.39
CA GLU A 273 0.95 1.34 -31.64
C GLU A 273 2.47 1.35 -31.94
N GLN A 274 3.16 0.31 -31.51
CA GLN A 274 3.93 -0.45 -32.49
C GLN A 274 3.32 -1.85 -32.54
N GLU A 275 2.80 -2.23 -33.69
CA GLU A 275 2.45 -3.60 -34.01
C GLU A 275 3.78 -4.43 -33.98
N ASP A 276 4.13 -4.93 -32.82
CA ASP A 276 5.06 -6.04 -32.74
C ASP A 276 4.27 -7.28 -33.18
N PRO A 277 4.71 -8.03 -34.20
CA PRO A 277 4.00 -9.22 -34.68
C PRO A 277 3.94 -10.29 -33.59
N GLY A 278 2.94 -10.21 -32.73
CA GLY A 278 2.72 -11.07 -31.55
C GLY A 278 2.72 -10.33 -30.22
N GLY A 279 2.91 -9.02 -30.20
CA GLY A 279 2.93 -8.18 -28.99
C GLY A 279 1.54 -7.76 -28.54
N VAL A 280 1.41 -7.56 -27.25
CA VAL A 280 0.28 -6.85 -26.65
C VAL A 280 0.42 -5.37 -27.02
N PRO A 281 -0.61 -4.71 -27.54
CA PRO A 281 -0.51 -3.28 -27.84
C PRO A 281 -0.23 -2.51 -26.54
N GLU A 282 0.87 -1.78 -26.53
CA GLU A 282 1.25 -0.91 -25.44
C GLU A 282 0.64 0.49 -25.67
N TYR A 283 -0.04 1.05 -24.67
CA TYR A 283 -0.54 2.42 -24.72
C TYR A 283 0.28 3.26 -23.74
N ILE A 284 1.14 4.14 -24.17
CA ILE A 284 1.68 5.22 -23.34
C ILE A 284 0.69 6.37 -23.37
N ILE A 285 0.27 6.85 -22.22
CA ILE A 285 -0.43 8.12 -22.12
C ILE A 285 0.64 9.22 -22.21
N PRO A 286 0.66 10.04 -23.26
CA PRO A 286 1.60 11.14 -23.36
C PRO A 286 1.49 12.06 -22.14
N PRO A 287 2.59 12.64 -21.63
CA PRO A 287 2.56 13.49 -20.43
C PRO A 287 1.65 14.73 -20.57
N ASP A 288 1.47 15.23 -21.76
CA ASP A 288 0.66 16.40 -22.11
C ASP A 288 -0.76 16.05 -22.61
N ALA A 289 -1.13 14.77 -22.51
CA ALA A 289 -2.41 14.31 -23.03
C ALA A 289 -3.59 14.85 -22.21
N ASP A 290 -4.65 15.25 -22.90
CA ASP A 290 -5.92 15.54 -22.27
C ASP A 290 -6.60 14.24 -21.82
N LEU A 291 -6.37 13.86 -20.56
CA LEU A 291 -6.85 12.62 -19.99
C LEU A 291 -8.37 12.45 -20.08
N SER A 292 -9.12 13.55 -20.16
CA SER A 292 -10.58 13.50 -20.30
C SER A 292 -11.03 12.90 -21.64
N LYS A 293 -10.18 12.94 -22.66
CA LYS A 293 -10.45 12.46 -24.01
C LYS A 293 -9.90 11.06 -24.29
N ILE A 294 -8.99 10.59 -23.45
CA ILE A 294 -8.37 9.27 -23.64
C ILE A 294 -9.38 8.19 -23.30
N ARG A 295 -9.47 7.20 -24.17
CA ARG A 295 -10.28 6.00 -24.00
C ARG A 295 -9.42 4.77 -24.30
N GLY A 296 -9.69 3.67 -23.59
CA GLY A 296 -8.89 2.44 -23.70
C GLY A 296 -9.67 1.16 -23.42
N GLY A 297 -8.94 0.10 -23.18
CA GLY A 297 -9.45 -1.25 -23.08
C GLY A 297 -9.47 -1.96 -24.45
N PRO A 298 -9.93 -3.19 -24.55
CA PRO A 298 -10.46 -4.05 -23.47
C PRO A 298 -9.40 -4.67 -22.57
N ARG A 299 -8.12 -4.53 -22.89
CA ARG A 299 -7.01 -5.13 -22.12
C ARG A 299 -6.41 -4.10 -21.18
N VAL A 300 -6.19 -4.53 -19.91
CA VAL A 300 -5.50 -3.74 -18.90
C VAL A 300 -4.56 -4.70 -18.17
N THR A 301 -3.26 -4.45 -18.22
CA THR A 301 -2.24 -5.32 -17.61
C THR A 301 -1.58 -4.59 -16.46
N PHE A 302 -1.51 -5.25 -15.32
CA PHE A 302 -0.73 -4.82 -14.15
C PHE A 302 0.46 -5.72 -13.97
N ASP A 303 1.54 -5.17 -13.43
CA ASP A 303 2.61 -5.97 -12.86
C ASP A 303 2.57 -5.89 -11.33
N ALA A 304 2.96 -6.97 -10.68
CA ALA A 304 3.09 -7.02 -9.24
C ALA A 304 4.25 -7.93 -8.82
N LEU A 305 4.98 -7.51 -7.80
CA LEU A 305 5.92 -8.34 -7.08
C LEU A 305 5.29 -8.71 -5.74
N LEU A 306 4.85 -9.96 -5.59
CA LEU A 306 4.17 -10.43 -4.40
C LEU A 306 5.20 -10.97 -3.39
N PRO A 307 5.34 -10.36 -2.20
CA PRO A 307 6.50 -10.63 -1.33
C PRO A 307 6.42 -11.97 -0.59
N LYS A 308 5.24 -12.60 -0.50
CA LYS A 308 5.04 -13.87 0.19
C LYS A 308 4.03 -14.76 -0.50
N ALA A 309 4.07 -16.06 -0.18
CA ALA A 309 3.04 -17.01 -0.56
C ALA A 309 1.80 -16.86 0.32
N GLY A 310 0.66 -17.32 -0.17
CA GLY A 310 -0.62 -17.29 0.54
C GLY A 310 -1.77 -16.85 -0.35
N VAL A 311 -2.93 -16.62 0.26
CA VAL A 311 -4.10 -16.13 -0.46
C VAL A 311 -4.07 -14.60 -0.49
N PHE A 312 -4.29 -14.05 -1.66
CA PHE A 312 -4.35 -12.60 -1.90
C PHE A 312 -5.71 -12.22 -2.47
N ARG A 313 -6.15 -11.01 -2.10
CA ARG A 313 -7.27 -10.33 -2.76
C ARG A 313 -6.76 -9.10 -3.49
N ALA A 314 -7.18 -8.96 -4.75
CA ALA A 314 -6.98 -7.78 -5.55
C ALA A 314 -8.30 -7.02 -5.67
N TRP A 315 -8.31 -5.70 -5.50
CA TRP A 315 -9.41 -4.83 -5.86
C TRP A 315 -8.97 -4.01 -7.08
N ALA A 316 -9.41 -4.46 -8.25
CA ALA A 316 -9.14 -3.74 -9.50
C ALA A 316 -10.23 -2.70 -9.75
N GLN A 317 -9.84 -1.45 -10.00
CA GLN A 317 -10.73 -0.31 -10.18
C GLN A 317 -10.68 0.19 -11.61
N PHE A 318 -11.82 0.21 -12.29
CA PHE A 318 -11.98 0.69 -13.67
C PHE A 318 -13.01 1.79 -13.73
N GLN A 319 -12.74 2.85 -14.49
CA GLN A 319 -13.70 3.93 -14.68
C GLN A 319 -14.37 3.83 -16.06
N ARG A 320 -15.70 3.79 -16.06
CA ARG A 320 -16.53 3.82 -17.24
C ARG A 320 -17.81 4.61 -16.95
N ASN A 321 -18.30 5.40 -17.90
CA ASN A 321 -19.49 6.22 -17.73
C ASN A 321 -19.43 7.10 -16.47
N ASP A 322 -18.25 7.71 -16.20
CA ASP A 322 -17.96 8.54 -15.03
C ASP A 322 -18.15 7.85 -13.67
N GLN A 323 -18.14 6.53 -13.66
CA GLN A 323 -18.27 5.74 -12.46
C GLN A 323 -17.13 4.73 -12.30
N VAL A 324 -16.52 4.71 -11.13
CA VAL A 324 -15.52 3.72 -10.78
C VAL A 324 -16.19 2.42 -10.37
N ARG A 325 -15.74 1.31 -10.98
CA ARG A 325 -16.17 -0.06 -10.64
C ARG A 325 -15.00 -0.77 -9.98
N THR A 326 -15.18 -1.20 -8.74
CA THR A 326 -14.21 -2.01 -8.02
C THR A 326 -14.60 -3.48 -8.13
N ILE A 327 -13.72 -4.29 -8.73
CA ILE A 327 -13.94 -5.71 -8.95
C ILE A 327 -12.92 -6.50 -8.14
N PRO A 328 -13.34 -7.22 -7.07
CA PRO A 328 -12.42 -7.99 -6.25
C PRO A 328 -12.13 -9.35 -6.89
N PHE A 329 -10.86 -9.77 -6.89
CA PHE A 329 -10.41 -11.10 -7.28
C PHE A 329 -9.58 -11.72 -6.15
N THR A 330 -9.79 -13.00 -5.89
CA THR A 330 -9.06 -13.74 -4.87
C THR A 330 -8.31 -14.90 -5.53
N PHE A 331 -7.02 -15.00 -5.26
CA PHE A 331 -6.16 -16.01 -5.88
C PHE A 331 -5.06 -16.46 -4.92
N ASN A 332 -4.44 -17.59 -5.26
CA ASN A 332 -3.35 -18.16 -4.48
C ASN A 332 -1.99 -17.83 -5.10
N VAL A 333 -1.04 -17.49 -4.25
CA VAL A 333 0.37 -17.27 -4.58
C VAL A 333 1.16 -18.43 -3.97
N VAL A 334 1.88 -19.18 -4.80
CA VAL A 334 2.71 -20.29 -4.31
C VAL A 334 4.07 -19.79 -3.84
N GLN A 335 4.73 -20.58 -3.00
CA GLN A 335 6.07 -20.27 -2.54
C GLN A 335 7.06 -20.33 -3.70
N GLY A 336 7.79 -19.26 -3.91
CA GLY A 336 8.93 -19.24 -4.83
C GLY A 336 10.08 -20.11 -4.33
N ALA A 337 10.94 -20.53 -5.24
CA ALA A 337 12.21 -21.14 -4.85
C ALA A 337 13.00 -20.12 -4.01
N ALA A 338 13.52 -20.55 -2.86
CA ALA A 338 14.44 -19.72 -2.11
C ALA A 338 15.63 -19.36 -3.02
N GLU A 339 15.96 -18.07 -3.12
CA GLU A 339 17.22 -17.70 -3.77
C GLU A 339 18.36 -18.47 -3.10
N PRO A 340 19.29 -19.05 -3.87
CA PRO A 340 20.47 -19.67 -3.30
C PRO A 340 21.18 -18.59 -2.48
N GLN A 341 21.33 -18.82 -1.18
CA GLN A 341 22.12 -17.93 -0.32
C GLN A 341 23.51 -17.86 -0.95
N LEU A 342 23.88 -16.66 -1.41
CA LEU A 342 25.25 -16.39 -1.82
C LEU A 342 26.14 -16.62 -0.59
N SER A 343 26.83 -17.74 -0.60
CA SER A 343 27.81 -18.13 0.42
C SER A 343 29.10 -17.34 0.30
#